data_5d840564b68bc9ed0161dd1a8cb7b45f
#
_entry.id   5d840564b68bc9ed0161dd1a8cb7b45f
#
_cell.length_a   1.000
_cell.length_b   1.000
_cell.length_c   1.000
_cell.angle_alpha   90.00
_cell.angle_beta   90.00
_cell.angle_gamma   90.00
#
_symmetry.space_group_name_H-M   'P 1'
#
loop_
_entity.id
_entity.type
_entity.pdbx_description
1 polymer ?
#
loop_
_entity_poly.entity_id
_entity_poly.type
_entity_poly.pdbx_seq_one_letter_code
_entity_poly.pdbx_strand_id
1 'polypeptide(L)'
;MKKIKRILALALALTLCLGLAATVFAALPSYDVIASRIGVSSSLNENDDIIVDGDLKLVRYLNTEKSIKTTFELPGRWVINDDTKLTVSNLSPADCSDVLFVDVVAFTKSNDNSYVSVENDVNGNPVRQFAYTVSGWKTIAPNNNHTPINITSDYYGIPAGKAVSFTGAELRALIDSDIENPIFVLMVYYASPSGDDGYDISQIPMYYLLEANNKLAAEIKGEKYEEPADSSNPFADVPADAYYHDAVLWALDKNVTTGTSKTTFSPSATCTRGQVVTFLWRAMGCPEPASTENPFTDVTESDYFYKAVLWAVEKGVTNGTTDTTFGPNGTCTSAHVVTFLWRANGKPAANTDGTNYYDEAVAWANSQKLLDGTAVPFAPDNLSPRADIVTYLYRVLRK
;
A
#
# COMPACT_ATOMS: atom_id res chain seq x y z
N MET A 1 -19.40 -37.87 -6.63
CA MET A 1 -18.05 -37.96 -6.07
C MET A 1 -17.11 -37.21 -6.99
N LYS A 2 -17.03 -35.87 -6.88
CA LYS A 2 -16.06 -35.05 -7.60
C LYS A 2 -14.78 -35.10 -6.81
N LYS A 3 -13.70 -35.52 -7.45
CA LYS A 3 -12.37 -35.63 -6.86
C LYS A 3 -11.94 -34.26 -6.39
N ILE A 4 -11.76 -34.12 -5.07
CA ILE A 4 -11.04 -33.01 -4.46
C ILE A 4 -9.64 -33.03 -5.09
N LYS A 5 -9.37 -32.10 -6.00
CA LYS A 5 -8.02 -31.79 -6.40
C LYS A 5 -7.37 -31.05 -5.23
N ARG A 6 -6.83 -31.82 -4.28
CA ARG A 6 -5.81 -31.26 -3.40
C ARG A 6 -4.74 -30.74 -4.32
N ILE A 7 -4.59 -29.42 -4.41
CA ILE A 7 -3.39 -28.86 -5.02
C ILE A 7 -2.27 -29.30 -4.09
N LEU A 8 -1.55 -30.33 -4.53
CA LEU A 8 -0.31 -30.70 -3.91
C LEU A 8 0.57 -29.44 -3.99
N ALA A 9 0.83 -28.83 -2.83
CA ALA A 9 1.87 -27.84 -2.76
C ALA A 9 3.13 -28.51 -3.31
N LEU A 10 3.55 -28.08 -4.48
CA LEU A 10 4.80 -28.56 -5.07
C LEU A 10 5.87 -28.25 -4.03
N ALA A 11 6.49 -29.30 -3.49
CA ALA A 11 7.62 -29.16 -2.58
C ALA A 11 8.75 -28.48 -3.35
N LEU A 12 8.74 -27.14 -3.31
CA LEU A 12 9.87 -26.37 -3.79
C LEU A 12 10.97 -26.55 -2.75
N ALA A 13 11.92 -27.44 -3.06
CA ALA A 13 13.10 -27.63 -2.27
C ALA A 13 13.82 -26.29 -2.10
N LEU A 14 13.60 -25.63 -0.97
CA LEU A 14 14.50 -24.60 -0.48
C LEU A 14 15.78 -25.35 -0.09
N THR A 15 16.69 -25.51 -1.03
CA THR A 15 18.04 -26.01 -0.74
C THR A 15 18.76 -24.93 0.06
N LEU A 16 18.53 -24.91 1.37
CA LEU A 16 19.43 -24.25 2.30
C LEU A 16 20.66 -25.16 2.40
N CYS A 17 21.81 -24.65 1.97
CA CYS A 17 23.09 -25.25 2.31
C CYS A 17 23.25 -25.25 3.83
N LEU A 18 22.99 -26.39 4.46
CA LEU A 18 23.28 -26.64 5.87
C LEU A 18 24.53 -27.49 5.97
N GLY A 19 25.52 -26.92 6.65
CA GLY A 19 26.65 -27.69 7.16
C GLY A 19 26.15 -28.70 8.19
N LEU A 20 26.34 -29.98 7.91
CA LEU A 20 25.93 -31.12 8.74
C LEU A 20 26.81 -31.26 9.97
N ALA A 21 26.18 -31.12 11.14
CA ALA A 21 26.62 -31.86 12.33
C ALA A 21 25.60 -32.99 12.57
N ALA A 22 26.05 -34.23 12.46
CA ALA A 22 25.17 -35.38 12.64
C ALA A 22 24.92 -35.60 14.15
N THR A 23 23.74 -35.21 14.59
CA THR A 23 23.14 -35.70 15.85
C THR A 23 22.03 -36.68 15.49
N VAL A 24 21.92 -37.78 16.22
CA VAL A 24 20.86 -38.77 16.02
C VAL A 24 19.54 -38.17 16.44
N PHE A 25 18.78 -37.67 15.51
CA PHE A 25 17.43 -37.15 15.72
C PHE A 25 16.44 -38.33 15.76
N ALA A 26 15.45 -38.27 16.66
CA ALA A 26 14.24 -39.05 16.45
C ALA A 26 13.66 -38.65 15.06
N ALA A 27 13.58 -39.60 14.16
CA ALA A 27 13.20 -39.29 12.78
C ALA A 27 11.78 -38.71 12.78
N LEU A 28 11.62 -37.46 12.32
CA LEU A 28 10.31 -36.88 12.04
C LEU A 28 9.48 -37.84 11.18
N PRO A 29 8.16 -37.87 11.33
CA PRO A 29 7.29 -38.65 10.47
C PRO A 29 7.52 -38.32 8.99
N SER A 30 7.17 -39.26 8.09
CA SER A 30 7.23 -38.99 6.64
C SER A 30 6.34 -37.79 6.26
N TYR A 31 6.67 -37.15 5.14
CA TYR A 31 5.90 -35.99 4.62
C TYR A 31 4.40 -36.26 4.54
N ASP A 32 3.98 -37.43 4.05
CA ASP A 32 2.57 -37.79 3.93
C ASP A 32 1.87 -37.85 5.31
N VAL A 33 2.57 -38.36 6.31
CA VAL A 33 2.07 -38.37 7.69
C VAL A 33 1.96 -36.94 8.24
N ILE A 34 2.98 -36.10 8.05
CA ILE A 34 2.95 -34.70 8.45
C ILE A 34 1.78 -33.97 7.76
N ALA A 35 1.64 -34.14 6.44
CA ALA A 35 0.56 -33.52 5.67
C ALA A 35 -0.83 -33.95 6.17
N SER A 36 -1.00 -35.20 6.61
CA SER A 36 -2.27 -35.68 7.17
C SER A 36 -2.60 -35.13 8.56
N ARG A 37 -1.60 -34.58 9.27
CA ARG A 37 -1.72 -34.03 10.64
C ARG A 37 -1.97 -32.50 10.65
N ILE A 38 -1.85 -31.86 9.50
CA ILE A 38 -2.07 -30.41 9.36
C ILE A 38 -3.40 -30.16 8.66
N GLY A 39 -4.32 -29.51 9.35
CA GLY A 39 -5.58 -29.04 8.78
C GLY A 39 -5.55 -27.52 8.64
N VAL A 40 -5.84 -26.98 7.45
CA VAL A 40 -6.08 -25.55 7.23
C VAL A 40 -7.41 -25.40 6.53
N SER A 41 -8.26 -24.52 7.06
CA SER A 41 -9.58 -24.21 6.51
C SER A 41 -9.87 -22.71 6.52
N SER A 42 -10.78 -22.28 5.65
CA SER A 42 -11.21 -20.90 5.52
C SER A 42 -12.74 -20.82 5.63
N SER A 43 -13.26 -19.83 6.37
CA SER A 43 -14.71 -19.59 6.50
C SER A 43 -15.34 -18.99 5.23
N LEU A 44 -14.53 -18.51 4.29
CA LEU A 44 -15.06 -17.99 3.02
C LEU A 44 -15.67 -19.11 2.18
N ASN A 45 -15.29 -20.33 2.45
CA ASN A 45 -15.62 -21.47 1.64
C ASN A 45 -15.90 -22.71 2.49
N GLU A 46 -17.16 -22.92 2.84
CA GLU A 46 -17.58 -24.11 3.59
C GLU A 46 -17.56 -25.40 2.74
N ASN A 47 -17.50 -25.28 1.40
CA ASN A 47 -17.68 -26.42 0.50
C ASN A 47 -16.60 -26.62 -0.58
N ASP A 48 -15.86 -25.58 -0.99
CA ASP A 48 -14.79 -25.70 -1.98
C ASP A 48 -13.80 -24.52 -1.86
N ASP A 49 -12.51 -24.79 -1.84
CA ASP A 49 -11.47 -23.77 -1.82
C ASP A 49 -11.60 -22.84 -3.02
N ILE A 50 -11.81 -21.56 -2.79
CA ILE A 50 -11.82 -20.56 -3.86
C ILE A 50 -10.39 -20.32 -4.29
N ILE A 51 -10.00 -21.07 -5.29
CA ILE A 51 -8.69 -20.95 -5.88
C ILE A 51 -8.84 -20.12 -7.14
N VAL A 52 -8.15 -19.00 -7.18
CA VAL A 52 -7.95 -18.27 -8.41
C VAL A 52 -6.78 -18.93 -9.13
N ASP A 53 -7.05 -19.57 -10.28
CA ASP A 53 -6.02 -20.17 -11.11
C ASP A 53 -5.11 -19.08 -11.68
N GLY A 54 -3.83 -19.38 -11.74
CA GLY A 54 -2.81 -18.51 -12.34
C GLY A 54 -1.51 -18.50 -11.54
N ASP A 55 -0.40 -18.60 -12.26
CA ASP A 55 0.91 -18.57 -11.63
C ASP A 55 1.24 -17.20 -11.07
N LEU A 56 1.62 -17.14 -9.81
CA LEU A 56 2.17 -15.95 -9.17
C LEU A 56 3.68 -16.08 -9.03
N LYS A 57 4.38 -15.06 -9.49
CA LYS A 57 5.82 -14.94 -9.28
C LYS A 57 6.08 -14.16 -8.00
N LEU A 58 6.50 -14.86 -6.96
CA LEU A 58 6.88 -14.29 -5.68
C LEU A 58 8.39 -14.13 -5.58
N VAL A 59 8.84 -12.97 -5.16
CA VAL A 59 10.25 -12.64 -4.95
C VAL A 59 10.46 -12.35 -3.47
N ARG A 60 11.14 -13.25 -2.75
CA ARG A 60 11.45 -13.07 -1.34
C ARG A 60 12.87 -12.57 -1.15
N TYR A 61 13.02 -11.51 -0.38
CA TYR A 61 14.30 -11.03 0.10
C TYR A 61 14.56 -11.56 1.51
N LEU A 62 15.71 -12.17 1.73
CA LEU A 62 16.05 -12.79 3.02
C LEU A 62 16.78 -11.82 3.97
N ASN A 63 17.19 -10.64 3.46
CA ASN A 63 17.72 -9.55 4.27
C ASN A 63 17.26 -8.19 3.74
N THR A 64 17.40 -7.13 4.57
CA THR A 64 17.02 -5.75 4.23
C THR A 64 17.85 -5.14 3.09
N GLU A 65 19.03 -5.68 2.82
CA GLU A 65 19.92 -5.20 1.75
C GLU A 65 19.56 -5.84 0.39
N LYS A 66 18.55 -6.68 0.33
CA LYS A 66 18.13 -7.43 -0.87
C LYS A 66 19.26 -8.27 -1.48
N SER A 67 20.27 -8.62 -0.68
CA SER A 67 21.46 -9.36 -1.14
C SER A 67 21.16 -10.84 -1.38
N ILE A 68 20.12 -11.40 -0.75
CA ILE A 68 19.68 -12.77 -0.94
C ILE A 68 18.24 -12.74 -1.44
N LYS A 69 18.08 -13.26 -2.66
CA LYS A 69 16.81 -13.30 -3.38
C LYS A 69 16.43 -14.74 -3.66
N THR A 70 15.22 -15.11 -3.29
CA THR A 70 14.59 -16.37 -3.70
C THR A 70 13.34 -16.04 -4.53
N THR A 71 13.15 -16.76 -5.64
CA THR A 71 11.99 -16.60 -6.52
C THR A 71 11.25 -17.92 -6.59
N PHE A 72 9.92 -17.86 -6.44
CA PHE A 72 9.04 -19.02 -6.62
C PHE A 72 7.88 -18.64 -7.53
N GLU A 73 7.42 -19.62 -8.29
CA GLU A 73 6.18 -19.57 -9.06
C GLU A 73 5.24 -20.60 -8.44
N LEU A 74 4.06 -20.13 -8.03
CA LEU A 74 3.07 -20.96 -7.34
C LEU A 74 1.74 -20.88 -8.07
N PRO A 75 1.10 -22.04 -8.37
CA PRO A 75 -0.19 -22.07 -9.04
C PRO A 75 -1.32 -21.81 -8.05
N GLY A 76 -2.18 -20.88 -8.37
CA GLY A 76 -3.40 -20.63 -7.62
C GLY A 76 -3.21 -20.07 -6.20
N ARG A 77 -4.25 -19.48 -5.66
CA ARG A 77 -4.28 -18.87 -4.33
C ARG A 77 -5.69 -18.84 -3.77
N TRP A 78 -5.80 -18.86 -2.47
CA TRP A 78 -7.06 -18.62 -1.78
C TRP A 78 -7.31 -17.11 -1.72
N VAL A 79 -8.50 -16.68 -2.07
CA VAL A 79 -8.93 -15.31 -1.86
C VAL A 79 -9.54 -15.19 -0.46
N ILE A 80 -9.10 -14.19 0.29
CA ILE A 80 -9.64 -13.88 1.62
C ILE A 80 -10.07 -12.41 1.70
N ASN A 81 -11.07 -12.13 2.52
CA ASN A 81 -11.43 -10.77 2.93
C ASN A 81 -11.12 -10.56 4.41
N ASP A 82 -11.38 -9.36 4.93
CA ASP A 82 -11.09 -9.01 6.31
C ASP A 82 -11.84 -9.89 7.32
N ASP A 83 -13.07 -10.32 6.99
CA ASP A 83 -13.90 -11.18 7.84
C ASP A 83 -13.57 -12.66 7.70
N THR A 84 -12.76 -13.05 6.71
CA THR A 84 -12.41 -14.45 6.50
C THR A 84 -11.65 -14.99 7.69
N LYS A 85 -12.27 -15.97 8.38
CA LYS A 85 -11.62 -16.70 9.46
C LYS A 85 -10.83 -17.87 8.90
N LEU A 86 -9.53 -17.83 9.09
CA LEU A 86 -8.60 -18.93 8.79
C LEU A 86 -8.38 -19.74 10.06
N THR A 87 -8.37 -21.06 9.94
CA THR A 87 -8.16 -21.98 11.07
C THR A 87 -7.07 -22.95 10.72
N VAL A 88 -6.03 -23.03 11.57
CA VAL A 88 -4.97 -24.04 11.52
C VAL A 88 -5.19 -25.02 12.65
N SER A 89 -5.37 -26.30 12.31
CA SER A 89 -5.68 -27.37 13.23
C SER A 89 -4.56 -28.41 13.25
N ASN A 90 -4.15 -28.82 14.45
CA ASN A 90 -3.29 -29.97 14.63
C ASN A 90 -4.12 -31.24 14.74
N LEU A 91 -4.13 -32.02 13.66
CA LEU A 91 -4.90 -33.27 13.52
C LEU A 91 -4.11 -34.50 14.02
N SER A 92 -2.98 -34.30 14.69
CA SER A 92 -2.25 -35.39 15.32
C SER A 92 -3.09 -36.13 16.36
N PRO A 93 -2.85 -37.43 16.58
CA PRO A 93 -3.52 -38.19 17.66
C PRO A 93 -3.38 -37.48 19.01
N ALA A 94 -4.41 -37.57 19.86
CA ALA A 94 -4.45 -36.83 21.12
C ALA A 94 -3.35 -37.20 22.14
N ASP A 95 -2.75 -38.36 21.98
CA ASP A 95 -1.61 -38.86 22.77
C ASP A 95 -0.25 -38.42 22.20
N CYS A 96 -0.25 -37.67 21.10
CA CYS A 96 0.94 -37.16 20.44
C CYS A 96 1.41 -35.86 21.11
N SER A 97 2.68 -35.73 21.39
CA SER A 97 3.28 -34.51 21.94
C SER A 97 3.69 -33.49 20.84
N ASP A 98 3.47 -33.82 19.56
CA ASP A 98 3.82 -32.96 18.45
C ASP A 98 2.97 -31.69 18.39
N VAL A 99 3.58 -30.61 17.95
CA VAL A 99 2.94 -29.30 17.83
C VAL A 99 3.06 -28.75 16.41
N LEU A 100 2.21 -27.77 16.06
CA LEU A 100 2.36 -26.99 14.85
C LEU A 100 2.76 -25.56 15.19
N PHE A 101 3.70 -25.01 14.42
CA PHE A 101 4.02 -23.58 14.44
C PHE A 101 3.54 -22.91 13.16
N VAL A 102 3.13 -21.66 13.26
CA VAL A 102 2.53 -20.91 12.17
C VAL A 102 3.29 -19.60 11.95
N ASP A 103 3.74 -19.42 10.71
CA ASP A 103 4.39 -18.19 10.26
C ASP A 103 3.69 -17.65 9.00
N VAL A 104 3.86 -16.34 8.75
CA VAL A 104 3.36 -15.67 7.55
C VAL A 104 4.45 -14.77 6.98
N VAL A 105 4.58 -14.77 5.65
CA VAL A 105 5.36 -13.78 4.90
C VAL A 105 4.40 -12.98 4.03
N ALA A 106 4.47 -11.66 4.13
CA ALA A 106 3.67 -10.75 3.32
C ALA A 106 4.41 -10.31 2.06
N PHE A 107 3.67 -10.13 0.97
CA PHE A 107 4.16 -9.67 -0.33
C PHE A 107 3.28 -8.56 -0.86
N THR A 108 3.91 -7.58 -1.52
CA THR A 108 3.25 -6.49 -2.25
C THR A 108 3.52 -6.62 -3.74
N LYS A 109 2.60 -6.12 -4.56
CA LYS A 109 2.74 -6.16 -6.03
C LYS A 109 3.84 -5.20 -6.49
N SER A 110 4.72 -5.67 -7.37
CA SER A 110 5.76 -4.87 -8.02
C SER A 110 5.32 -4.38 -9.39
N ASN A 111 6.03 -3.39 -9.93
CA ASN A 111 5.75 -2.79 -11.25
C ASN A 111 5.90 -3.76 -12.44
N ASP A 112 6.61 -4.87 -12.27
CA ASP A 112 6.83 -5.90 -13.29
C ASP A 112 5.81 -7.06 -13.22
N ASN A 113 4.68 -6.88 -12.51
CA ASN A 113 3.67 -7.89 -12.20
C ASN A 113 4.16 -9.06 -11.33
N SER A 114 5.35 -8.98 -10.75
CA SER A 114 5.76 -9.89 -9.69
C SER A 114 5.29 -9.38 -8.33
N TYR A 115 5.39 -10.22 -7.30
CA TYR A 115 5.18 -9.83 -5.91
C TYR A 115 6.51 -9.90 -5.17
N VAL A 116 6.86 -8.84 -4.45
CA VAL A 116 8.07 -8.75 -3.63
C VAL A 116 7.71 -8.80 -2.15
N SER A 117 8.56 -9.42 -1.34
CA SER A 117 8.31 -9.47 0.12
C SER A 117 8.31 -8.06 0.72
N VAL A 118 7.36 -7.82 1.61
CA VAL A 118 7.28 -6.57 2.39
C VAL A 118 8.53 -6.44 3.26
N GLU A 119 9.13 -5.26 3.28
CA GLU A 119 10.41 -4.99 3.97
C GLU A 119 10.21 -4.55 5.42
N ASN A 120 9.09 -3.89 5.72
CA ASN A 120 8.78 -3.37 7.04
C ASN A 120 7.38 -3.79 7.49
N ASP A 121 7.20 -3.93 8.81
CA ASP A 121 5.88 -4.09 9.42
C ASP A 121 5.11 -2.75 9.47
N VAL A 122 3.88 -2.77 9.98
CA VAL A 122 3.01 -1.59 10.14
C VAL A 122 3.65 -0.47 10.98
N ASN A 123 4.62 -0.78 11.84
CA ASN A 123 5.35 0.18 12.68
C ASN A 123 6.67 0.64 12.05
N GLY A 124 6.98 0.24 10.82
CA GLY A 124 8.22 0.56 10.13
C GLY A 124 9.42 -0.27 10.55
N ASN A 125 9.24 -1.35 11.34
CA ASN A 125 10.34 -2.22 11.72
C ASN A 125 10.67 -3.21 10.59
N PRO A 126 11.96 -3.45 10.30
CA PRO A 126 12.36 -4.44 9.31
C PRO A 126 11.78 -5.82 9.61
N VAL A 127 11.15 -6.44 8.60
CA VAL A 127 10.47 -7.72 8.74
C VAL A 127 11.01 -8.75 7.76
N ARG A 128 11.21 -9.97 8.25
CA ARG A 128 11.44 -11.18 7.45
C ARG A 128 10.17 -12.00 7.32
N GLN A 129 9.43 -12.13 8.40
CA GLN A 129 8.17 -12.87 8.53
C GLN A 129 7.48 -12.49 9.84
N PHE A 130 6.22 -12.89 9.99
CA PHE A 130 5.45 -12.76 11.21
C PHE A 130 5.22 -14.16 11.77
N ALA A 131 5.47 -14.34 13.07
CA ALA A 131 5.24 -15.59 13.77
C ALA A 131 4.01 -15.51 14.66
N TYR A 132 3.22 -16.58 14.71
CA TYR A 132 2.13 -16.69 15.66
C TYR A 132 2.65 -17.09 17.03
N THR A 133 2.41 -16.24 18.04
CA THR A 133 2.93 -16.41 19.41
C THR A 133 1.78 -16.54 20.40
N VAL A 134 2.10 -16.81 21.68
CA VAL A 134 1.12 -16.82 22.77
C VAL A 134 0.39 -15.47 22.95
N SER A 135 0.95 -14.40 22.43
CA SER A 135 0.40 -13.03 22.49
C SER A 135 -0.14 -12.53 21.16
N GLY A 136 -0.31 -13.43 20.17
CA GLY A 136 -0.72 -13.09 18.80
C GLY A 136 0.48 -12.96 17.84
N TRP A 137 0.31 -12.25 16.75
CA TRP A 137 1.35 -12.10 15.72
C TRP A 137 2.52 -11.22 16.19
N LYS A 138 3.73 -11.64 15.87
CA LYS A 138 4.97 -10.92 16.21
C LYS A 138 5.88 -10.81 15.00
N THR A 139 6.44 -9.63 14.79
CA THR A 139 7.44 -9.36 13.75
C THR A 139 8.74 -10.08 14.05
N ILE A 140 9.25 -10.83 13.09
CA ILE A 140 10.56 -11.46 13.11
C ILE A 140 11.48 -10.69 12.15
N ALA A 141 12.48 -10.04 12.72
CA ALA A 141 13.45 -9.25 11.96
C ALA A 141 14.33 -10.12 11.06
N PRO A 142 14.83 -9.60 9.93
CA PRO A 142 15.87 -10.25 9.15
C PRO A 142 17.12 -10.45 10.02
N ASN A 143 17.76 -11.59 9.90
CA ASN A 143 19.08 -11.81 10.50
C ASN A 143 20.12 -12.00 9.38
N ASN A 144 21.31 -11.44 9.56
CA ASN A 144 22.40 -11.53 8.58
C ASN A 144 23.07 -12.91 8.53
N ASN A 145 22.74 -13.82 9.45
CA ASN A 145 23.48 -15.07 9.65
C ASN A 145 22.83 -16.30 9.04
N HIS A 146 21.73 -16.19 8.30
CA HIS A 146 21.00 -17.31 7.66
C HIS A 146 20.66 -18.44 8.64
N THR A 147 20.68 -18.18 9.95
CA THR A 147 20.32 -19.18 10.93
C THR A 147 18.83 -19.53 10.79
N PRO A 148 18.46 -20.81 10.89
CA PRO A 148 17.07 -21.22 11.04
C PRO A 148 16.42 -20.37 12.15
N ILE A 149 15.12 -20.11 12.00
CA ILE A 149 14.38 -19.40 13.04
C ILE A 149 14.49 -20.26 14.29
N ASN A 150 15.19 -19.74 15.31
CA ASN A 150 15.15 -20.38 16.61
C ASN A 150 13.73 -20.18 17.14
N ILE A 151 12.97 -21.25 17.24
CA ILE A 151 11.70 -21.23 17.95
C ILE A 151 12.05 -20.93 19.40
N THR A 152 11.70 -19.71 19.80
CA THR A 152 11.86 -19.25 21.17
C THR A 152 10.63 -19.70 21.98
N SER A 153 10.71 -19.63 23.31
CA SER A 153 9.57 -19.89 24.22
C SER A 153 8.34 -19.03 23.93
N ASP A 154 8.47 -18.00 23.08
CA ASP A 154 7.40 -17.08 22.73
C ASP A 154 6.48 -17.64 21.62
N TYR A 155 6.95 -18.58 20.81
CA TYR A 155 6.13 -19.20 19.76
C TYR A 155 5.02 -20.05 20.37
N TYR A 156 3.83 -19.94 19.79
CA TYR A 156 2.72 -20.78 20.20
C TYR A 156 2.70 -22.09 19.41
N GLY A 157 3.11 -23.17 20.07
CA GLY A 157 2.95 -24.52 19.52
C GLY A 157 1.50 -24.97 19.67
N ILE A 158 0.79 -25.19 18.56
CA ILE A 158 -0.58 -25.72 18.55
C ILE A 158 -0.53 -27.20 18.93
N PRO A 159 -1.03 -27.61 20.11
CA PRO A 159 -0.96 -29.01 20.53
C PRO A 159 -1.85 -29.93 19.70
N ALA A 160 -1.60 -31.21 19.74
CA ALA A 160 -2.43 -32.24 19.11
C ALA A 160 -3.91 -32.08 19.49
N GLY A 161 -4.80 -32.18 18.53
CA GLY A 161 -6.24 -31.99 18.69
C GLY A 161 -6.70 -30.56 18.99
N LYS A 162 -5.81 -29.56 18.89
CA LYS A 162 -6.13 -28.13 19.06
C LYS A 162 -6.02 -27.38 17.75
N ALA A 163 -6.59 -26.16 17.74
CA ALA A 163 -6.55 -25.26 16.60
C ALA A 163 -6.34 -23.81 17.07
N VAL A 164 -5.82 -22.98 16.18
CA VAL A 164 -5.82 -21.53 16.27
C VAL A 164 -6.59 -20.96 15.11
N SER A 165 -7.18 -19.78 15.29
CA SER A 165 -7.86 -19.06 14.23
C SER A 165 -7.44 -17.61 14.26
N PHE A 166 -7.38 -17.01 13.08
CA PHE A 166 -7.13 -15.58 12.86
C PHE A 166 -7.90 -15.12 11.62
N THR A 167 -8.05 -13.83 11.46
CA THR A 167 -8.85 -13.24 10.37
C THR A 167 -7.98 -12.62 9.29
N GLY A 168 -8.56 -12.34 8.12
CA GLY A 168 -7.90 -11.56 7.07
C GLY A 168 -7.52 -10.17 7.55
N ALA A 169 -8.39 -9.53 8.37
CA ALA A 169 -8.10 -8.23 9.00
C ALA A 169 -6.86 -8.28 9.91
N GLU A 170 -6.69 -9.36 10.71
CA GLU A 170 -5.51 -9.53 11.55
C GLU A 170 -4.22 -9.66 10.73
N LEU A 171 -4.27 -10.32 9.56
CA LEU A 171 -3.12 -10.40 8.66
C LEU A 171 -2.81 -9.04 8.01
N ARG A 172 -3.84 -8.31 7.57
CA ARG A 172 -3.65 -6.95 7.00
C ARG A 172 -3.06 -5.98 8.00
N ALA A 173 -3.44 -6.08 9.27
CA ALA A 173 -2.91 -5.23 10.34
C ALA A 173 -1.41 -5.43 10.63
N LEU A 174 -0.76 -6.43 10.04
CA LEU A 174 0.69 -6.67 10.18
C LEU A 174 1.55 -5.75 9.31
N ILE A 175 0.98 -5.20 8.25
CA ILE A 175 1.67 -4.44 7.20
C ILE A 175 0.99 -3.08 6.99
N ASP A 176 1.65 -2.21 6.22
CA ASP A 176 1.12 -0.89 5.88
C ASP A 176 -0.23 -1.01 5.15
N SER A 177 -1.20 -0.19 5.55
CA SER A 177 -2.55 -0.13 4.97
C SER A 177 -2.55 0.29 3.50
N ASP A 178 -1.50 0.99 3.05
CA ASP A 178 -1.36 1.43 1.66
C ASP A 178 -1.01 0.29 0.68
N ILE A 179 -0.74 -0.90 1.21
CA ILE A 179 -0.49 -2.08 0.37
C ILE A 179 -1.81 -2.67 -0.11
N GLU A 180 -2.15 -2.40 -1.37
CA GLU A 180 -3.34 -2.96 -2.01
C GLU A 180 -3.20 -4.46 -2.30
N ASN A 181 -4.24 -5.23 -1.96
CA ASN A 181 -4.36 -6.66 -2.28
C ASN A 181 -3.08 -7.47 -2.00
N PRO A 182 -2.55 -7.45 -0.77
CA PRO A 182 -1.33 -8.17 -0.45
C PRO A 182 -1.51 -9.69 -0.59
N ILE A 183 -0.42 -10.37 -0.92
CA ILE A 183 -0.35 -11.83 -0.86
C ILE A 183 0.34 -12.21 0.46
N PHE A 184 -0.29 -13.10 1.21
CA PHE A 184 0.31 -13.73 2.37
C PHE A 184 0.66 -15.18 2.06
N VAL A 185 1.86 -15.59 2.39
CA VAL A 185 2.26 -17.01 2.37
C VAL A 185 2.22 -17.52 3.80
N LEU A 186 1.17 -18.28 4.10
CA LEU A 186 1.02 -18.98 5.37
C LEU A 186 1.90 -20.24 5.34
N MET A 187 2.72 -20.41 6.37
CA MET A 187 3.64 -21.54 6.53
C MET A 187 3.32 -22.24 7.84
N VAL A 188 3.00 -23.53 7.76
CA VAL A 188 2.71 -24.37 8.91
C VAL A 188 3.81 -25.42 9.06
N TYR A 189 4.54 -25.35 10.16
CA TYR A 189 5.63 -26.26 10.50
C TYR A 189 5.14 -27.32 11.49
N TYR A 190 5.47 -28.56 11.21
CA TYR A 190 5.29 -29.66 12.15
C TYR A 190 6.54 -29.82 13.00
N ALA A 191 6.39 -30.02 14.31
CA ALA A 191 7.50 -30.13 15.23
C ALA A 191 7.24 -31.19 16.31
N SER A 192 8.25 -31.99 16.58
CA SER A 192 8.25 -32.99 17.67
C SER A 192 9.16 -32.50 18.78
N PRO A 193 8.80 -32.67 20.07
CA PRO A 193 9.68 -32.36 21.19
C PRO A 193 11.01 -33.09 21.08
N SER A 194 12.12 -32.39 21.30
CA SER A 194 13.45 -32.96 21.44
C SER A 194 13.88 -32.96 22.91
N GLY A 195 14.83 -33.81 23.27
CA GLY A 195 15.15 -34.17 24.66
C GLY A 195 15.65 -33.03 25.57
N ASP A 196 15.88 -31.82 25.07
CA ASP A 196 16.48 -30.68 25.78
C ASP A 196 15.57 -29.43 25.77
N ASP A 197 14.29 -29.58 26.07
CA ASP A 197 13.28 -28.50 26.02
C ASP A 197 13.14 -27.81 24.65
N GLY A 198 13.63 -28.43 23.56
CA GLY A 198 13.56 -27.95 22.19
C GLY A 198 12.57 -28.73 21.33
N TYR A 199 12.56 -28.40 20.03
CA TYR A 199 11.74 -29.08 19.02
C TYR A 199 12.56 -29.42 17.79
N ASP A 200 12.37 -30.66 17.28
CA ASP A 200 12.78 -31.04 15.94
C ASP A 200 11.70 -30.61 14.96
N ILE A 201 12.01 -29.65 14.09
CA ILE A 201 11.06 -28.98 13.22
C ILE A 201 11.18 -29.55 11.80
N SER A 202 10.03 -29.77 11.14
CA SER A 202 10.02 -30.13 9.74
C SER A 202 10.73 -29.06 8.90
N GLN A 203 11.70 -29.48 8.10
CA GLN A 203 12.47 -28.56 7.25
C GLN A 203 11.62 -27.96 6.12
N ILE A 204 10.50 -28.61 5.78
CA ILE A 204 9.58 -28.19 4.74
C ILE A 204 8.22 -27.94 5.41
N PRO A 205 7.79 -26.66 5.54
CA PRO A 205 6.44 -26.34 5.98
C PRO A 205 5.41 -26.62 4.90
N MET A 206 4.15 -26.76 5.30
CA MET A 206 3.03 -26.67 4.37
C MET A 206 2.77 -25.20 4.04
N TYR A 207 2.62 -24.90 2.76
CA TYR A 207 2.43 -23.54 2.26
C TYR A 207 1.01 -23.31 1.77
N TYR A 208 0.41 -22.17 2.12
CA TYR A 208 -0.88 -21.72 1.60
C TYR A 208 -0.75 -20.28 1.13
N LEU A 209 -1.13 -20.00 -0.13
CA LEU A 209 -1.19 -18.64 -0.66
C LEU A 209 -2.55 -18.03 -0.38
N LEU A 210 -2.53 -16.85 0.23
CA LEU A 210 -3.71 -16.10 0.60
C LEU A 210 -3.65 -14.74 -0.09
N GLU A 211 -4.58 -14.44 -1.00
CA GLU A 211 -4.76 -13.10 -1.55
C GLU A 211 -5.79 -12.36 -0.71
N ALA A 212 -5.36 -11.33 0.00
CA ALA A 212 -6.26 -10.49 0.77
C ALA A 212 -6.89 -9.43 -0.14
N ASN A 213 -8.05 -9.76 -0.70
CA ASN A 213 -8.75 -8.95 -1.70
C ASN A 213 -10.26 -8.95 -1.43
N ASN A 214 -10.70 -7.92 -0.69
CA ASN A 214 -12.11 -7.78 -0.27
C ASN A 214 -13.07 -7.69 -1.46
N LYS A 215 -12.66 -7.01 -2.52
CA LYS A 215 -13.47 -6.84 -3.74
C LYS A 215 -13.65 -8.18 -4.46
N LEU A 216 -12.56 -8.88 -4.74
CA LEU A 216 -12.60 -10.18 -5.41
C LEU A 216 -13.35 -11.21 -4.57
N ALA A 217 -13.21 -11.17 -3.24
CA ALA A 217 -13.97 -12.05 -2.34
C ALA A 217 -15.49 -11.82 -2.42
N ALA A 218 -15.92 -10.56 -2.48
CA ALA A 218 -17.34 -10.23 -2.66
C ALA A 218 -17.85 -10.65 -4.04
N GLU A 219 -17.09 -10.40 -5.11
CA GLU A 219 -17.44 -10.83 -6.47
C GLU A 219 -17.65 -12.35 -6.55
N ILE A 220 -16.77 -13.12 -5.92
CA ILE A 220 -16.85 -14.59 -5.88
C ILE A 220 -18.12 -15.06 -5.14
N LYS A 221 -18.53 -14.36 -4.08
CA LYS A 221 -19.77 -14.63 -3.34
C LYS A 221 -21.03 -14.14 -4.05
N GLY A 222 -20.90 -13.36 -5.13
CA GLY A 222 -22.02 -12.68 -5.79
C GLY A 222 -22.59 -11.54 -4.95
N GLU A 223 -21.82 -11.00 -4.03
CA GLU A 223 -22.18 -9.86 -3.17
C GLU A 223 -21.74 -8.54 -3.84
N LYS A 224 -22.49 -7.46 -3.57
CA LYS A 224 -22.05 -6.13 -3.98
C LYS A 224 -20.91 -5.70 -3.06
N TYR A 225 -19.73 -5.48 -3.62
CA TYR A 225 -18.63 -4.87 -2.88
C TYR A 225 -18.88 -3.36 -2.74
N GLU A 226 -18.90 -2.90 -1.51
CA GLU A 226 -18.86 -1.47 -1.18
C GLU A 226 -17.51 -1.21 -0.52
N GLU A 227 -16.70 -0.39 -1.15
CA GLU A 227 -15.43 0.00 -0.54
C GLU A 227 -15.70 0.61 0.84
N PRO A 228 -14.93 0.20 1.89
CA PRO A 228 -15.04 0.82 3.20
C PRO A 228 -14.89 2.33 3.04
N ALA A 229 -15.77 3.10 3.66
CA ALA A 229 -15.60 4.54 3.70
C ALA A 229 -14.22 4.84 4.30
N ASP A 230 -13.37 5.51 3.52
CA ASP A 230 -12.06 5.93 4.00
C ASP A 230 -12.25 6.82 5.23
N SER A 231 -11.89 6.30 6.40
CA SER A 231 -12.06 7.03 7.67
C SER A 231 -11.20 8.30 7.73
N SER A 232 -10.19 8.43 6.85
CA SER A 232 -9.39 9.63 6.69
C SER A 232 -10.05 10.67 5.79
N ASN A 233 -11.06 10.27 5.00
CA ASN A 233 -11.78 11.13 4.07
C ASN A 233 -13.03 11.75 4.72
N PRO A 234 -13.00 13.02 5.14
CA PRO A 234 -14.18 13.68 5.70
C PRO A 234 -15.19 14.13 4.64
N PHE A 235 -14.85 14.03 3.33
CA PHE A 235 -15.60 14.64 2.25
C PHE A 235 -16.54 13.63 1.57
N ALA A 236 -17.83 13.80 1.74
CA ALA A 236 -18.85 12.94 1.13
C ALA A 236 -18.90 13.01 -0.42
N ASP A 237 -18.32 14.06 -1.01
CA ASP A 237 -18.27 14.30 -2.46
C ASP A 237 -16.91 13.92 -3.09
N VAL A 238 -16.10 13.13 -2.38
CA VAL A 238 -14.82 12.57 -2.84
C VAL A 238 -14.89 11.06 -2.73
N PRO A 239 -15.46 10.36 -3.72
CA PRO A 239 -15.55 8.90 -3.70
C PRO A 239 -14.16 8.25 -3.85
N ALA A 240 -13.99 7.07 -3.26
CA ALA A 240 -12.71 6.36 -3.21
C ALA A 240 -12.16 6.00 -4.61
N ASP A 241 -13.02 5.78 -5.60
CA ASP A 241 -12.66 5.48 -6.98
C ASP A 241 -12.41 6.72 -7.85
N ALA A 242 -12.51 7.93 -7.28
CA ALA A 242 -12.27 9.14 -8.04
C ALA A 242 -10.77 9.33 -8.33
N TYR A 243 -10.42 9.72 -9.57
CA TYR A 243 -9.03 9.98 -9.97
C TYR A 243 -8.30 11.01 -9.09
N TYR A 244 -9.05 11.83 -8.37
CA TYR A 244 -8.54 12.88 -7.48
C TYR A 244 -8.56 12.49 -5.99
N HIS A 245 -9.06 11.31 -5.64
CA HIS A 245 -9.23 10.88 -4.25
C HIS A 245 -7.94 11.07 -3.43
N ASP A 246 -6.86 10.40 -3.83
CA ASP A 246 -5.57 10.47 -3.12
C ASP A 246 -4.98 11.89 -3.10
N ALA A 247 -5.18 12.64 -4.18
CA ALA A 247 -4.73 14.01 -4.26
C ALA A 247 -5.47 14.93 -3.25
N VAL A 248 -6.76 14.68 -3.04
CA VAL A 248 -7.56 15.43 -2.05
C VAL A 248 -7.16 15.06 -0.64
N LEU A 249 -6.95 13.77 -0.34
CA LEU A 249 -6.48 13.34 0.98
C LEU A 249 -5.08 13.87 1.30
N TRP A 250 -4.16 13.80 0.33
CA TRP A 250 -2.85 14.44 0.45
C TRP A 250 -2.96 15.95 0.70
N ALA A 251 -3.84 16.64 -0.02
CA ALA A 251 -4.03 18.06 0.14
C ALA A 251 -4.63 18.42 1.51
N LEU A 252 -5.45 17.54 2.08
CA LEU A 252 -5.95 17.65 3.44
C LEU A 252 -4.84 17.42 4.47
N ASP A 253 -4.06 16.36 4.36
CA ASP A 253 -2.92 16.03 5.24
C ASP A 253 -1.89 17.17 5.26
N LYS A 254 -1.54 17.71 4.10
CA LYS A 254 -0.58 18.82 3.96
C LYS A 254 -1.19 20.19 4.27
N ASN A 255 -2.43 20.27 4.74
CA ASN A 255 -3.15 21.51 5.01
C ASN A 255 -3.23 22.47 3.79
N VAL A 256 -3.14 21.92 2.57
CA VAL A 256 -3.35 22.68 1.34
C VAL A 256 -4.80 23.14 1.26
N THR A 257 -5.73 22.29 1.66
CA THR A 257 -7.16 22.56 1.72
C THR A 257 -7.79 21.99 2.98
N THR A 258 -8.91 22.58 3.40
CA THR A 258 -9.80 22.05 4.44
C THR A 258 -11.21 21.77 3.89
N GLY A 259 -11.31 21.67 2.54
CA GLY A 259 -12.60 21.57 1.87
C GLY A 259 -13.26 22.93 1.63
N THR A 260 -14.49 22.90 1.11
CA THR A 260 -15.41 24.06 1.05
C THR A 260 -16.34 24.07 2.26
N SER A 261 -16.48 22.91 2.92
CA SER A 261 -17.08 22.73 4.23
C SER A 261 -16.37 21.59 4.96
N LYS A 262 -16.81 21.25 6.17
CA LYS A 262 -16.26 20.12 6.94
C LYS A 262 -16.48 18.76 6.25
N THR A 263 -17.47 18.67 5.38
CA THR A 263 -17.89 17.40 4.75
C THR A 263 -17.93 17.47 3.22
N THR A 264 -17.47 18.58 2.61
CA THR A 264 -17.45 18.75 1.17
C THR A 264 -16.14 19.36 0.68
N PHE A 265 -15.59 18.79 -0.37
CA PHE A 265 -14.43 19.31 -1.09
C PHE A 265 -14.82 20.19 -2.28
N SER A 266 -15.96 19.91 -2.90
CA SER A 266 -16.48 20.52 -4.14
C SER A 266 -15.55 20.30 -5.34
N PRO A 267 -15.33 19.04 -5.78
CA PRO A 267 -14.32 18.69 -6.79
C PRO A 267 -14.53 19.38 -8.13
N SER A 268 -15.78 19.59 -8.54
CA SER A 268 -16.13 20.22 -9.83
C SER A 268 -16.18 21.75 -9.78
N ALA A 269 -16.03 22.36 -8.61
CA ALA A 269 -16.05 23.81 -8.50
C ALA A 269 -14.80 24.43 -9.13
N THR A 270 -14.95 25.57 -9.79
CA THR A 270 -13.81 26.35 -10.29
C THR A 270 -13.12 27.09 -9.16
N CYS A 271 -11.84 27.39 -9.31
CA CYS A 271 -11.08 28.17 -8.36
C CYS A 271 -10.75 29.56 -8.87
N THR A 272 -10.77 30.51 -7.93
CA THR A 272 -10.26 31.84 -8.21
C THR A 272 -8.73 31.87 -8.15
N ARG A 273 -8.12 32.93 -8.72
CA ARG A 273 -6.66 33.11 -8.72
C ARG A 273 -6.11 33.17 -7.28
N GLY A 274 -6.82 33.84 -6.35
CA GLY A 274 -6.46 33.85 -4.94
C GLY A 274 -6.45 32.45 -4.30
N GLN A 275 -7.42 31.61 -4.65
CA GLN A 275 -7.48 30.23 -4.16
C GLN A 275 -6.34 29.37 -4.73
N VAL A 276 -6.08 29.45 -6.04
CA VAL A 276 -5.02 28.66 -6.69
C VAL A 276 -3.64 28.99 -6.11
N VAL A 277 -3.33 30.29 -6.00
CA VAL A 277 -2.05 30.73 -5.42
C VAL A 277 -1.93 30.30 -3.95
N THR A 278 -3.02 30.34 -3.18
CA THR A 278 -3.04 29.86 -1.80
C THR A 278 -2.80 28.35 -1.72
N PHE A 279 -3.40 27.54 -2.57
CA PHE A 279 -3.14 26.11 -2.62
C PHE A 279 -1.67 25.82 -2.92
N LEU A 280 -1.11 26.50 -3.91
CA LEU A 280 0.28 26.34 -4.29
C LEU A 280 1.23 26.74 -3.15
N TRP A 281 1.01 27.90 -2.53
CA TRP A 281 1.80 28.37 -1.40
C TRP A 281 1.78 27.42 -0.21
N ARG A 282 0.57 26.90 0.12
CA ARG A 282 0.41 25.91 1.19
C ARG A 282 1.11 24.60 0.85
N ALA A 283 0.96 24.12 -0.38
CA ALA A 283 1.63 22.91 -0.85
C ALA A 283 3.16 23.00 -0.83
N MET A 284 3.70 24.24 -0.91
CA MET A 284 5.13 24.53 -0.78
C MET A 284 5.57 24.76 0.69
N GLY A 285 4.68 24.51 1.67
CA GLY A 285 4.99 24.61 3.10
C GLY A 285 4.84 26.01 3.69
N CYS A 286 4.00 26.86 3.12
CA CYS A 286 3.71 28.22 3.60
C CYS A 286 4.96 29.10 3.81
N PRO A 287 5.89 29.20 2.85
CA PRO A 287 7.11 29.99 3.05
C PRO A 287 6.75 31.47 3.29
N GLU A 288 7.31 32.07 4.32
CA GLU A 288 7.10 33.49 4.61
C GLU A 288 7.71 34.34 3.49
N PRO A 289 6.97 35.33 2.95
CA PRO A 289 7.54 36.29 1.98
C PRO A 289 8.66 37.11 2.64
N ALA A 290 9.75 37.30 1.92
CA ALA A 290 10.88 38.11 2.41
C ALA A 290 10.56 39.63 2.42
N SER A 291 9.60 40.05 1.59
CA SER A 291 9.17 41.45 1.50
C SER A 291 7.70 41.58 1.87
N THR A 292 7.35 42.65 2.55
CA THR A 292 5.97 43.09 2.81
C THR A 292 5.46 44.06 1.76
N GLU A 293 6.28 44.45 0.77
CA GLU A 293 5.86 45.31 -0.32
C GLU A 293 4.78 44.64 -1.17
N ASN A 294 3.63 45.24 -1.21
CA ASN A 294 2.49 44.80 -1.98
C ASN A 294 2.30 45.69 -3.20
N PRO A 295 2.54 45.21 -4.42
CA PRO A 295 2.36 46.02 -5.63
C PRO A 295 0.89 46.17 -6.03
N PHE A 296 -0.05 45.40 -5.42
CA PHE A 296 -1.42 45.31 -5.88
C PHE A 296 -2.40 46.07 -5.00
N THR A 297 -3.23 46.88 -5.63
CA THR A 297 -4.26 47.67 -4.95
C THR A 297 -5.51 46.87 -4.57
N ASP A 298 -5.69 45.68 -5.17
CA ASP A 298 -6.81 44.78 -4.98
C ASP A 298 -6.46 43.58 -4.06
N VAL A 299 -5.36 43.67 -3.34
CA VAL A 299 -4.91 42.68 -2.33
C VAL A 299 -4.58 43.46 -1.04
N THR A 300 -5.18 43.05 0.08
CA THR A 300 -5.00 43.68 1.38
C THR A 300 -4.48 42.73 2.44
N GLU A 301 -3.88 43.22 3.52
CA GLU A 301 -3.36 42.39 4.61
C GLU A 301 -4.43 41.51 5.28
N SER A 302 -5.70 41.91 5.20
CA SER A 302 -6.83 41.14 5.73
C SER A 302 -7.26 39.96 4.88
N ASP A 303 -6.76 39.86 3.64
CA ASP A 303 -7.11 38.78 2.72
C ASP A 303 -6.38 37.48 3.11
N TYR A 304 -7.10 36.36 3.10
CA TYR A 304 -6.53 35.05 3.43
C TYR A 304 -5.42 34.61 2.48
N PHE A 305 -5.40 35.17 1.29
CA PHE A 305 -4.40 34.91 0.25
C PHE A 305 -3.25 35.93 0.24
N TYR A 306 -3.22 36.92 1.15
CA TYR A 306 -2.24 38.00 1.14
C TYR A 306 -0.79 37.49 1.09
N LYS A 307 -0.38 36.68 2.06
CA LYS A 307 0.97 36.12 2.11
C LYS A 307 1.29 35.24 0.89
N ALA A 308 0.32 34.48 0.43
CA ALA A 308 0.49 33.63 -0.75
C ALA A 308 0.75 34.47 -2.02
N VAL A 309 0.07 35.61 -2.17
CA VAL A 309 0.26 36.53 -3.28
C VAL A 309 1.64 37.19 -3.22
N LEU A 310 2.06 37.71 -2.06
CA LEU A 310 3.39 38.29 -1.90
C LEU A 310 4.49 37.30 -2.22
N TRP A 311 4.40 36.07 -1.68
CA TRP A 311 5.31 34.98 -2.00
C TRP A 311 5.33 34.67 -3.51
N ALA A 312 4.17 34.64 -4.15
CA ALA A 312 4.06 34.32 -5.57
C ALA A 312 4.70 35.39 -6.45
N VAL A 313 4.62 36.66 -6.04
CA VAL A 313 5.33 37.76 -6.73
C VAL A 313 6.85 37.62 -6.54
N GLU A 314 7.28 37.43 -5.29
CA GLU A 314 8.71 37.27 -4.95
C GLU A 314 9.37 36.11 -5.73
N LYS A 315 8.67 34.98 -5.84
CA LYS A 315 9.16 33.81 -6.59
C LYS A 315 8.92 33.87 -8.09
N GLY A 316 8.36 34.97 -8.60
CA GLY A 316 8.07 35.11 -10.01
C GLY A 316 7.03 34.13 -10.55
N VAL A 317 6.16 33.62 -9.68
CA VAL A 317 5.03 32.77 -10.03
C VAL A 317 3.97 33.58 -10.77
N THR A 318 3.76 34.82 -10.34
CA THR A 318 2.84 35.77 -10.97
C THR A 318 3.40 37.19 -10.98
N ASN A 319 2.99 37.98 -11.97
CA ASN A 319 3.22 39.43 -12.03
C ASN A 319 1.90 40.23 -11.92
N GLY A 320 0.81 39.55 -11.52
CA GLY A 320 -0.52 40.16 -11.52
C GLY A 320 -1.28 40.01 -12.86
N THR A 321 -2.41 40.64 -12.96
CA THR A 321 -3.18 40.84 -14.22
C THR A 321 -2.81 42.17 -14.90
N THR A 322 -2.33 43.11 -14.07
CA THR A 322 -1.68 44.36 -14.49
C THR A 322 -0.56 44.64 -13.48
N ASP A 323 0.23 45.70 -13.69
CA ASP A 323 1.27 46.13 -12.78
C ASP A 323 0.76 46.45 -11.36
N THR A 324 -0.52 46.77 -11.21
CA THR A 324 -1.14 47.22 -9.95
C THR A 324 -2.33 46.39 -9.50
N THR A 325 -2.67 45.33 -10.22
CA THR A 325 -3.77 44.41 -9.83
C THR A 325 -3.38 42.95 -9.96
N PHE A 326 -3.74 42.17 -8.95
CA PHE A 326 -3.57 40.70 -8.96
C PHE A 326 -4.77 40.00 -9.58
N GLY A 327 -5.99 40.53 -9.44
CA GLY A 327 -7.24 39.93 -9.86
C GLY A 327 -7.64 38.70 -9.02
N PRO A 328 -7.66 38.78 -7.66
CA PRO A 328 -7.82 37.59 -6.79
C PRO A 328 -9.11 36.83 -7.01
N ASN A 329 -10.18 37.52 -7.40
CA ASN A 329 -11.51 36.95 -7.63
C ASN A 329 -11.73 36.46 -9.07
N GLY A 330 -10.79 36.71 -9.96
CA GLY A 330 -10.82 36.17 -11.32
C GLY A 330 -10.66 34.65 -11.34
N THR A 331 -11.45 33.96 -12.15
CA THR A 331 -11.37 32.50 -12.29
C THR A 331 -10.08 32.09 -13.01
N CYS A 332 -9.41 31.05 -12.54
CA CYS A 332 -8.23 30.49 -13.21
C CYS A 332 -8.61 29.58 -14.38
N THR A 333 -8.00 29.82 -15.54
CA THR A 333 -8.00 28.87 -16.66
C THR A 333 -6.90 27.82 -16.45
N SER A 334 -6.98 26.73 -17.24
CA SER A 334 -5.97 25.66 -17.20
C SER A 334 -4.58 26.20 -17.54
N ALA A 335 -4.47 27.14 -18.48
CA ALA A 335 -3.20 27.81 -18.79
C ALA A 335 -2.62 28.57 -17.58
N HIS A 336 -3.45 29.27 -16.81
CA HIS A 336 -3.02 29.96 -15.59
C HIS A 336 -2.49 28.98 -14.54
N VAL A 337 -3.24 27.91 -14.24
CA VAL A 337 -2.88 26.91 -13.22
C VAL A 337 -1.54 26.27 -13.55
N VAL A 338 -1.40 25.76 -14.78
CA VAL A 338 -0.17 25.08 -15.22
C VAL A 338 1.01 26.04 -15.24
N THR A 339 0.81 27.29 -15.65
CA THR A 339 1.87 28.30 -15.64
C THR A 339 2.33 28.64 -14.22
N PHE A 340 1.40 28.78 -13.26
CA PHE A 340 1.77 29.04 -11.86
C PHE A 340 2.58 27.88 -11.29
N LEU A 341 2.15 26.64 -11.55
CA LEU A 341 2.81 25.44 -11.09
C LEU A 341 4.23 25.30 -11.68
N TRP A 342 4.37 25.50 -12.99
CA TRP A 342 5.67 25.46 -13.68
C TRP A 342 6.63 26.50 -13.14
N ARG A 343 6.16 27.76 -12.95
CA ARG A 343 6.98 28.85 -12.40
C ARG A 343 7.39 28.57 -10.96
N ALA A 344 6.50 28.07 -10.13
CA ALA A 344 6.83 27.71 -8.76
C ALA A 344 7.87 26.57 -8.65
N ASN A 345 7.96 25.73 -9.67
CA ASN A 345 8.97 24.68 -9.78
C ASN A 345 10.27 25.14 -10.47
N GLY A 346 10.49 26.46 -10.58
CA GLY A 346 11.74 27.00 -11.10
C GLY A 346 11.84 27.04 -12.62
N LYS A 347 10.72 26.98 -13.32
CA LYS A 347 10.61 27.03 -14.80
C LYS A 347 11.49 25.97 -15.48
N PRO A 348 11.28 24.69 -15.22
CA PRO A 348 12.07 23.63 -15.87
C PRO A 348 11.99 23.77 -17.39
N ALA A 349 13.13 23.59 -18.07
CA ALA A 349 13.18 23.68 -19.51
C ALA A 349 12.24 22.65 -20.18
N ALA A 350 11.49 23.06 -21.19
CA ALA A 350 10.62 22.22 -21.97
C ALA A 350 10.70 22.59 -23.44
N ASN A 351 10.66 21.60 -24.32
CA ASN A 351 10.73 21.83 -25.77
C ASN A 351 9.35 22.17 -26.28
N THR A 352 9.21 23.37 -26.84
CA THR A 352 8.00 23.82 -27.54
C THR A 352 8.35 24.82 -28.63
N ASP A 353 7.61 24.81 -29.74
CA ASP A 353 7.71 25.82 -30.79
C ASP A 353 6.62 26.90 -30.59
N GLY A 354 5.85 26.81 -29.52
CA GLY A 354 4.78 27.75 -29.18
C GLY A 354 5.35 29.09 -28.70
N THR A 355 4.54 30.15 -28.92
CA THR A 355 4.89 31.54 -28.55
C THR A 355 3.97 32.13 -27.49
N ASN A 356 3.01 31.36 -26.98
CA ASN A 356 2.14 31.81 -25.92
C ASN A 356 2.86 31.73 -24.57
N TYR A 357 2.46 32.56 -23.63
CA TYR A 357 3.05 32.62 -22.27
C TYR A 357 3.00 31.31 -21.47
N TYR A 358 2.16 30.36 -21.87
CA TYR A 358 1.93 29.07 -21.21
C TYR A 358 2.53 27.87 -21.96
N ASP A 359 3.03 28.02 -23.17
CA ASP A 359 3.41 26.87 -24.02
C ASP A 359 4.53 26.04 -23.41
N GLU A 360 5.55 26.66 -22.80
CA GLU A 360 6.61 25.94 -22.07
C GLU A 360 6.05 25.22 -20.84
N ALA A 361 5.15 25.86 -20.11
CA ALA A 361 4.51 25.26 -18.95
C ALA A 361 3.66 24.04 -19.31
N VAL A 362 2.94 24.11 -20.44
CA VAL A 362 2.14 23.00 -20.96
C VAL A 362 3.03 21.86 -21.45
N ALA A 363 4.09 22.18 -22.19
CA ALA A 363 5.05 21.16 -22.65
C ALA A 363 5.70 20.43 -21.45
N TRP A 364 6.08 21.17 -20.41
CA TRP A 364 6.57 20.59 -19.17
C TRP A 364 5.51 19.72 -18.48
N ALA A 365 4.30 20.22 -18.30
CA ALA A 365 3.22 19.48 -17.66
C ALA A 365 2.92 18.15 -18.37
N ASN A 366 2.90 18.16 -19.72
CA ASN A 366 2.74 16.94 -20.51
C ASN A 366 3.90 15.97 -20.33
N SER A 367 5.16 16.45 -20.30
CA SER A 367 6.33 15.61 -20.08
C SER A 367 6.30 14.91 -18.72
N GLN A 368 5.68 15.54 -17.72
CA GLN A 368 5.48 14.99 -16.36
C GLN A 368 4.16 14.22 -16.20
N LYS A 369 3.37 14.07 -17.27
CA LYS A 369 2.04 13.43 -17.26
C LYS A 369 1.06 14.05 -16.24
N LEU A 370 1.20 15.33 -15.95
CA LEU A 370 0.37 16.01 -14.95
C LEU A 370 -1.08 16.12 -15.39
N LEU A 371 -1.33 16.22 -16.69
CA LEU A 371 -2.62 16.47 -17.27
C LEU A 371 -3.40 15.18 -17.63
N ASP A 372 -2.77 14.01 -17.49
CA ASP A 372 -3.36 12.75 -17.90
C ASP A 372 -4.51 12.33 -16.95
N GLY A 373 -5.60 11.83 -17.54
CA GLY A 373 -6.71 11.22 -16.78
C GLY A 373 -7.47 12.16 -15.84
N THR A 374 -7.42 13.48 -16.07
CA THR A 374 -8.22 14.48 -15.35
C THR A 374 -9.59 14.67 -15.99
N ALA A 375 -10.55 15.25 -15.25
CA ALA A 375 -11.94 15.37 -15.71
C ALA A 375 -12.10 16.21 -16.99
N VAL A 376 -11.28 17.25 -17.11
CA VAL A 376 -11.34 18.18 -18.25
C VAL A 376 -10.07 18.02 -19.08
N PRO A 377 -10.18 17.60 -20.36
CA PRO A 377 -9.03 17.62 -21.25
C PRO A 377 -8.41 19.01 -21.29
N PHE A 378 -7.10 19.08 -21.27
CA PHE A 378 -6.41 20.36 -21.26
C PHE A 378 -6.78 21.18 -22.52
N ALA A 379 -7.34 22.36 -22.28
CA ALA A 379 -7.41 23.44 -23.24
C ALA A 379 -7.11 24.76 -22.52
N PRO A 380 -6.30 25.65 -23.07
CA PRO A 380 -5.77 26.81 -22.36
C PRO A 380 -6.83 27.66 -21.66
N ASP A 381 -7.97 27.83 -22.29
CA ASP A 381 -9.06 28.69 -21.82
C ASP A 381 -10.10 27.95 -20.95
N ASN A 382 -10.02 26.64 -20.85
CA ASN A 382 -10.90 25.87 -19.97
C ASN A 382 -10.64 26.24 -18.50
N LEU A 383 -11.73 26.30 -17.73
CA LEU A 383 -11.63 26.51 -16.29
C LEU A 383 -11.22 25.21 -15.61
N SER A 384 -10.17 25.25 -14.81
CA SER A 384 -9.74 24.06 -14.05
C SER A 384 -10.62 23.83 -12.83
N PRO A 385 -11.23 22.64 -12.69
CA PRO A 385 -11.89 22.22 -11.47
C PRO A 385 -10.91 22.11 -10.29
N ARG A 386 -11.42 22.24 -9.06
CA ARG A 386 -10.60 22.07 -7.83
C ARG A 386 -9.92 20.72 -7.79
N ALA A 387 -10.60 19.66 -8.23
CA ALA A 387 -10.05 18.31 -8.33
C ALA A 387 -8.81 18.25 -9.23
N ASP A 388 -8.85 18.87 -10.39
CA ASP A 388 -7.72 18.89 -11.33
C ASP A 388 -6.54 19.66 -10.71
N ILE A 389 -6.81 20.80 -10.07
CA ILE A 389 -5.77 21.65 -9.47
C ILE A 389 -5.02 20.88 -8.37
N VAL A 390 -5.73 20.26 -7.44
CA VAL A 390 -5.06 19.49 -6.37
C VAL A 390 -4.36 18.24 -6.91
N THR A 391 -4.89 17.63 -7.98
CA THR A 391 -4.26 16.50 -8.65
C THR A 391 -2.93 16.90 -9.31
N TYR A 392 -2.86 18.07 -9.95
CA TYR A 392 -1.61 18.59 -10.50
C TYR A 392 -0.57 18.87 -9.40
N LEU A 393 -0.99 19.50 -8.29
CA LEU A 393 -0.13 19.76 -7.13
C LEU A 393 0.42 18.46 -6.54
N TYR A 394 -0.47 17.50 -6.31
CA TYR A 394 -0.12 16.17 -5.80
C TYR A 394 0.92 15.47 -6.69
N ARG A 395 0.69 15.41 -8.00
CA ARG A 395 1.61 14.74 -8.94
C ARG A 395 3.00 15.36 -8.99
N VAL A 396 3.11 16.67 -8.75
CA VAL A 396 4.40 17.37 -8.76
C VAL A 396 5.10 17.32 -7.41
N LEU A 397 4.37 17.47 -6.31
CA LEU A 397 4.92 17.78 -4.99
C LEU A 397 4.89 16.61 -4.00
N ARG A 398 4.18 15.51 -4.33
CA ARG A 398 4.33 14.30 -3.53
C ARG A 398 5.73 13.73 -3.73
N LYS A 399 6.57 13.79 -2.76
CA LYS A 399 7.87 13.13 -2.72
C LYS A 399 8.06 12.53 -1.34
#